data_179909e6af47e433b80c695c2394bace
#
_entry.id   179909e6af47e433b80c695c2394bace
#
_cell.length_a   1.000
_cell.length_b   1.000
_cell.length_c   1.000
_cell.angle_alpha   90.00
_cell.angle_beta   90.00
_cell.angle_gamma   90.00
#
_symmetry.space_group_name_H-M   'P 1'
#
loop_
_entity.id
_entity.type
_entity.pdbx_description
1 polymer ?
#
loop_
_entity_poly.entity_id
_entity_poly.type
_entity_poly.pdbx_seq_one_letter_code
_entity_poly.pdbx_strand_id
1 'polypeptide(L)'
;MKIKHLIITIALITLSSFAKFNSEKKYISTPIKSEVIVQQQSEGEKLIAKSDCIGCHNKDRKIVGPAYSEIAKKYPTNNKNIDYLVGKVIAGGSGVWGSVPMLPHPTYKKEDVKTMVKYILSLKK
;
A
#
# COMPACT_ATOMS: atom_id res chain seq x y z
N MET A 1 31.25 -2.40 -77.39
CA MET A 1 29.98 -1.64 -77.20
C MET A 1 28.89 -2.35 -76.30
N LYS A 2 29.12 -3.57 -75.81
CA LYS A 2 28.14 -4.34 -75.01
C LYS A 2 28.29 -4.19 -73.45
N ILE A 3 29.46 -3.79 -72.97
CA ILE A 3 29.77 -3.68 -71.56
C ILE A 3 29.19 -2.39 -70.92
N LYS A 4 29.15 -1.29 -71.71
CA LYS A 4 28.61 -0.02 -71.20
C LYS A 4 27.13 -0.04 -70.92
N HIS A 5 26.32 -0.84 -71.63
CA HIS A 5 24.91 -0.97 -71.40
C HIS A 5 24.61 -1.88 -70.18
N LEU A 6 25.46 -2.86 -69.86
CA LEU A 6 25.32 -3.74 -68.74
C LEU A 6 25.56 -2.99 -67.44
N ILE A 7 26.51 -2.05 -67.39
CA ILE A 7 26.76 -1.26 -66.15
C ILE A 7 25.63 -0.27 -65.87
N ILE A 8 25.04 0.31 -66.92
CA ILE A 8 23.91 1.26 -66.74
C ILE A 8 22.68 0.57 -66.27
N THR A 9 22.38 -0.66 -66.70
CA THR A 9 21.24 -1.40 -66.22
C THR A 9 21.35 -1.88 -64.78
N ILE A 10 22.56 -2.21 -64.33
CA ILE A 10 22.81 -2.60 -62.93
C ILE A 10 22.70 -1.38 -62.02
N ALA A 11 23.14 -0.20 -62.43
CA ALA A 11 23.03 1.03 -61.64
C ALA A 11 21.59 1.50 -61.44
N LEU A 12 20.68 1.21 -62.37
CA LEU A 12 19.27 1.59 -62.25
C LEU A 12 18.46 0.64 -61.36
N ILE A 13 18.90 -0.61 -61.19
CA ILE A 13 18.20 -1.59 -60.34
C ILE A 13 18.54 -1.39 -58.87
N THR A 14 19.73 -0.86 -58.55
CA THR A 14 20.14 -0.63 -57.16
C THR A 14 19.50 0.60 -56.52
N LEU A 15 18.95 1.53 -57.31
CA LEU A 15 18.36 2.77 -56.83
C LEU A 15 16.88 2.64 -56.44
N SER A 16 16.23 1.55 -56.87
CA SER A 16 14.79 1.32 -56.56
C SER A 16 14.51 0.50 -55.30
N SER A 17 15.52 -0.04 -54.64
CA SER A 17 15.35 -0.87 -53.45
C SER A 17 15.51 -0.16 -52.10
N PHE A 18 15.79 1.17 -52.12
CA PHE A 18 16.05 1.90 -50.88
C PHE A 18 14.86 2.72 -50.33
N ALA A 19 13.70 2.58 -50.92
CA ALA A 19 12.55 3.42 -50.63
C ALA A 19 11.36 2.66 -50.04
N LYS A 20 11.55 1.66 -49.15
CA LYS A 20 10.43 1.09 -48.35
C LYS A 20 10.92 0.44 -47.08
N PHE A 21 11.69 1.12 -46.27
CA PHE A 21 11.82 0.80 -44.87
C PHE A 21 11.40 2.02 -44.03
N ASN A 22 10.18 2.49 -44.30
CA ASN A 22 9.45 3.25 -43.32
C ASN A 22 8.89 2.22 -42.34
N SER A 23 9.69 1.82 -41.37
CA SER A 23 9.21 1.25 -40.14
C SER A 23 8.39 2.34 -39.43
N GLU A 24 7.11 2.43 -39.73
CA GLU A 24 6.17 3.05 -38.83
C GLU A 24 6.29 2.33 -37.51
N LYS A 25 7.18 2.82 -36.66
CA LYS A 25 7.00 2.63 -35.21
C LYS A 25 5.67 3.30 -34.88
N LYS A 26 4.60 2.54 -35.05
CA LYS A 26 3.33 2.83 -34.41
C LYS A 26 3.62 2.86 -32.91
N TYR A 27 3.96 4.06 -32.43
CA TYR A 27 3.97 4.36 -31.03
C TYR A 27 2.53 4.14 -30.58
N ILE A 28 2.28 2.94 -30.08
CA ILE A 28 1.09 2.70 -29.29
C ILE A 28 1.33 3.48 -28.01
N SER A 29 0.96 4.74 -28.06
CA SER A 29 0.73 5.56 -26.87
C SER A 29 -0.54 5.03 -26.21
N THR A 30 -0.48 3.80 -25.71
CA THR A 30 -1.36 3.46 -24.60
C THR A 30 -0.89 4.35 -23.46
N PRO A 31 -1.72 5.26 -22.97
CA PRO A 31 -1.43 5.86 -21.69
C PRO A 31 -1.40 4.67 -20.74
N ILE A 32 -0.21 4.24 -20.35
CA ILE A 32 -0.03 3.49 -19.12
C ILE A 32 -0.53 4.49 -18.07
N LYS A 33 -1.83 4.43 -17.80
CA LYS A 33 -2.40 4.97 -16.59
C LYS A 33 -1.71 4.15 -15.51
N SER A 34 -0.53 4.61 -15.14
CA SER A 34 0.13 4.22 -13.92
C SER A 34 -0.84 4.63 -12.84
N GLU A 35 -1.82 3.77 -12.58
CA GLU A 35 -2.51 3.79 -11.33
C GLU A 35 -1.43 3.50 -10.30
N VAL A 36 -0.77 4.57 -9.89
CA VAL A 36 -0.14 4.62 -8.58
C VAL A 36 -1.29 4.30 -7.65
N ILE A 37 -1.40 3.01 -7.28
CA ILE A 37 -2.22 2.59 -6.16
C ILE A 37 -1.54 3.25 -4.97
N VAL A 38 -1.82 4.53 -4.78
CA VAL A 38 -1.62 5.18 -3.51
C VAL A 38 -2.55 4.42 -2.59
N GLN A 39 -1.99 3.43 -1.93
CA GLN A 39 -2.71 2.67 -0.92
C GLN A 39 -3.11 3.70 0.14
N GLN A 40 -4.32 4.22 -0.01
CA GLN A 40 -4.83 5.31 0.80
C GLN A 40 -4.98 4.76 2.22
N GLN A 41 -4.05 5.14 3.10
CA GLN A 41 -4.09 4.76 4.51
C GLN A 41 -5.47 5.11 5.07
N SER A 42 -6.07 4.16 5.78
CA SER A 42 -7.34 4.40 6.45
C SER A 42 -7.18 5.49 7.51
N GLU A 43 -8.27 6.18 7.84
CA GLU A 43 -8.22 7.24 8.87
C GLU A 43 -7.73 6.70 10.23
N GLY A 44 -8.14 5.49 10.62
CA GLY A 44 -7.65 4.86 11.84
C GLY A 44 -6.15 4.60 11.82
N GLU A 45 -5.59 4.19 10.67
CA GLU A 45 -4.15 4.01 10.51
C GLU A 45 -3.38 5.34 10.63
N LYS A 46 -3.89 6.41 10.03
CA LYS A 46 -3.30 7.75 10.13
C LYS A 46 -3.32 8.28 11.57
N LEU A 47 -4.41 8.07 12.29
CA LEU A 47 -4.52 8.46 13.70
C LEU A 47 -3.50 7.72 14.56
N ILE A 48 -3.33 6.40 14.36
CA ILE A 48 -2.33 5.60 15.06
C ILE A 48 -0.92 6.09 14.74
N ALA A 49 -0.62 6.35 13.46
CA ALA A 49 0.71 6.80 13.04
C ALA A 49 1.12 8.16 13.64
N LYS A 50 0.14 9.00 14.00
CA LYS A 50 0.35 10.30 14.65
C LYS A 50 0.32 10.24 16.18
N SER A 51 0.08 9.08 16.76
CA SER A 51 -0.03 8.86 18.19
C SER A 51 1.24 8.24 18.77
N ASP A 52 1.31 8.17 20.08
CA ASP A 52 2.37 7.46 20.82
C ASP A 52 2.20 5.93 20.86
N CYS A 53 1.08 5.41 20.35
CA CYS A 53 0.79 3.98 20.27
C CYS A 53 1.91 3.19 19.58
N ILE A 54 2.55 3.77 18.57
CA ILE A 54 3.62 3.13 17.78
C ILE A 54 4.88 2.86 18.59
N GLY A 55 5.07 3.52 19.73
CA GLY A 55 6.20 3.28 20.64
C GLY A 55 6.11 1.93 21.34
N CYS A 56 4.89 1.41 21.54
CA CYS A 56 4.65 0.14 22.26
C CYS A 56 4.01 -0.94 21.41
N HIS A 57 3.35 -0.59 20.32
CA HIS A 57 2.65 -1.52 19.44
C HIS A 57 3.16 -1.44 17.99
N ASN A 58 3.10 -2.56 17.30
CA ASN A 58 3.38 -2.64 15.87
C ASN A 58 2.24 -3.42 15.18
N LYS A 59 2.13 -3.28 13.88
CA LYS A 59 1.08 -3.93 13.08
C LYS A 59 1.13 -5.46 13.18
N ASP A 60 2.33 -6.04 12.99
CA ASP A 60 2.50 -7.46 12.75
C ASP A 60 3.39 -8.17 13.79
N ARG A 61 4.07 -7.44 14.66
CA ARG A 61 4.96 -8.01 15.68
C ARG A 61 4.74 -7.40 17.06
N LYS A 62 4.88 -8.22 18.09
CA LYS A 62 4.91 -7.75 19.47
C LYS A 62 6.18 -6.93 19.73
N ILE A 63 6.03 -5.79 20.41
CA ILE A 63 7.14 -4.97 20.93
C ILE A 63 7.05 -4.98 22.47
N VAL A 64 6.49 -3.94 23.06
CA VAL A 64 6.14 -3.89 24.49
C VAL A 64 4.73 -4.45 24.66
N GLY A 65 3.77 -3.90 23.94
CA GLY A 65 2.41 -4.40 23.84
C GLY A 65 2.22 -5.44 22.73
N PRO A 66 1.04 -6.08 22.64
CA PRO A 66 0.71 -7.02 21.58
C PRO A 66 0.71 -6.35 20.20
N ALA A 67 0.95 -7.15 19.14
CA ALA A 67 0.75 -6.71 17.78
C ALA A 67 -0.74 -6.39 17.52
N TYR A 68 -1.02 -5.43 16.63
CA TYR A 68 -2.42 -5.13 16.25
C TYR A 68 -3.09 -6.34 15.60
N SER A 69 -2.35 -7.13 14.81
CA SER A 69 -2.85 -8.38 14.23
C SER A 69 -3.22 -9.43 15.30
N GLU A 70 -2.50 -9.49 16.42
CA GLU A 70 -2.83 -10.38 17.54
C GLU A 70 -4.10 -9.91 18.24
N ILE A 71 -4.26 -8.60 18.43
CA ILE A 71 -5.48 -8.01 18.98
C ILE A 71 -6.68 -8.35 18.08
N ALA A 72 -6.54 -8.17 16.77
CA ALA A 72 -7.58 -8.48 15.78
C ALA A 72 -7.97 -9.97 15.77
N LYS A 73 -7.00 -10.87 15.96
CA LYS A 73 -7.27 -12.31 16.10
C LYS A 73 -8.04 -12.65 17.37
N LYS A 74 -7.72 -12.00 18.49
CA LYS A 74 -8.34 -12.25 19.79
C LYS A 74 -9.75 -11.69 19.90
N TYR A 75 -10.03 -10.54 19.29
CA TYR A 75 -11.31 -9.83 19.43
C TYR A 75 -12.04 -9.75 18.09
N PRO A 76 -13.14 -10.51 17.89
CA PRO A 76 -14.01 -10.35 16.73
C PRO A 76 -14.55 -8.91 16.62
N THR A 77 -14.68 -8.42 15.39
CA THR A 77 -15.19 -7.08 15.11
C THR A 77 -16.68 -7.00 15.39
N ASN A 78 -17.04 -6.43 16.54
CA ASN A 78 -18.40 -6.11 16.95
C ASN A 78 -18.39 -4.93 17.93
N ASN A 79 -19.54 -4.32 18.16
CA ASN A 79 -19.64 -3.13 19.00
C ASN A 79 -19.15 -3.38 20.44
N LYS A 80 -19.44 -4.54 21.02
CA LYS A 80 -19.00 -4.91 22.39
C LYS A 80 -17.48 -4.87 22.50
N ASN A 81 -16.78 -5.49 21.56
CA ASN A 81 -15.32 -5.53 21.57
C ASN A 81 -14.70 -4.16 21.21
N ILE A 82 -15.33 -3.41 20.32
CA ILE A 82 -14.89 -2.04 20.01
C ILE A 82 -14.97 -1.18 21.27
N ASP A 83 -16.09 -1.15 21.96
CA ASP A 83 -16.28 -0.33 23.17
C ASP A 83 -15.35 -0.79 24.31
N TYR A 84 -15.16 -2.10 24.47
CA TYR A 84 -14.19 -2.66 25.42
C TYR A 84 -12.77 -2.18 25.14
N LEU A 85 -12.31 -2.27 23.89
CA LEU A 85 -10.95 -1.87 23.51
C LEU A 85 -10.77 -0.36 23.59
N VAL A 86 -11.79 0.43 23.25
CA VAL A 86 -11.79 1.88 23.47
C VAL A 86 -11.58 2.19 24.95
N GLY A 87 -12.31 1.51 25.83
CA GLY A 87 -12.13 1.64 27.29
C GLY A 87 -10.70 1.29 27.72
N LYS A 88 -10.09 0.25 27.11
CA LYS A 88 -8.71 -0.14 27.41
C LYS A 88 -7.69 0.92 26.97
N VAL A 89 -7.89 1.56 25.85
CA VAL A 89 -7.01 2.66 25.42
C VAL A 89 -7.11 3.85 26.37
N ILE A 90 -8.33 4.25 26.73
CA ILE A 90 -8.55 5.42 27.61
C ILE A 90 -8.03 5.17 29.03
N ALA A 91 -8.35 4.00 29.61
CA ALA A 91 -8.05 3.68 31.00
C ALA A 91 -6.72 2.94 31.22
N GLY A 92 -6.14 2.38 30.15
CA GLY A 92 -4.96 1.52 30.27
C GLY A 92 -5.26 0.18 30.92
N GLY A 93 -4.23 -0.44 31.50
CA GLY A 93 -4.34 -1.67 32.30
C GLY A 93 -3.41 -2.78 31.86
N SER A 94 -3.43 -3.89 32.60
CA SER A 94 -2.57 -5.07 32.41
C SER A 94 -3.35 -6.38 32.53
N GLY A 95 -2.68 -7.50 32.42
CA GLY A 95 -3.20 -8.85 32.70
C GLY A 95 -3.60 -9.64 31.47
N VAL A 96 -4.37 -9.06 30.54
CA VAL A 96 -4.86 -9.77 29.33
C VAL A 96 -3.75 -10.21 28.38
N TRP A 97 -2.67 -9.44 28.33
CA TRP A 97 -1.51 -9.64 27.46
C TRP A 97 -0.19 -9.83 28.24
N GLY A 98 -0.28 -10.02 29.56
CA GLY A 98 0.84 -10.13 30.47
C GLY A 98 0.84 -9.07 31.56
N SER A 99 1.91 -9.02 32.34
CA SER A 99 2.06 -8.12 33.50
C SER A 99 2.44 -6.68 33.14
N VAL A 100 3.01 -6.46 31.94
CA VAL A 100 3.41 -5.12 31.50
C VAL A 100 2.15 -4.27 31.27
N PRO A 101 1.99 -3.14 32.00
CA PRO A 101 0.81 -2.32 31.85
C PRO A 101 0.84 -1.47 30.57
N MET A 102 -0.30 -1.36 29.91
CA MET A 102 -0.55 -0.31 28.94
C MET A 102 -0.87 0.98 29.70
N LEU A 103 -0.21 2.09 29.32
CA LEU A 103 -0.49 3.39 29.92
C LEU A 103 -1.87 3.92 29.49
N PRO A 104 -2.57 4.68 30.37
CA PRO A 104 -3.83 5.31 30.02
C PRO A 104 -3.64 6.51 29.08
N HIS A 105 -4.61 6.73 28.19
CA HIS A 105 -4.64 7.86 27.26
C HIS A 105 -5.94 8.67 27.42
N PRO A 106 -6.18 9.31 28.57
CA PRO A 106 -7.46 9.95 28.90
C PRO A 106 -7.72 11.22 28.06
N THR A 107 -6.70 11.78 27.42
CA THR A 107 -6.80 13.00 26.61
C THR A 107 -7.24 12.73 25.16
N TYR A 108 -7.23 11.49 24.71
CA TYR A 108 -7.69 11.15 23.37
C TYR A 108 -9.21 11.22 23.26
N LYS A 109 -9.70 11.78 22.16
CA LYS A 109 -11.13 11.78 21.86
C LYS A 109 -11.62 10.36 21.64
N LYS A 110 -12.72 10.00 22.30
CA LYS A 110 -13.29 8.65 22.23
C LYS A 110 -13.60 8.21 20.80
N GLU A 111 -14.04 9.12 19.96
CA GLU A 111 -14.36 8.89 18.55
C GLU A 111 -13.11 8.53 17.74
N ASP A 112 -11.98 9.24 17.98
CA ASP A 112 -10.71 8.96 17.33
C ASP A 112 -10.19 7.58 17.74
N VAL A 113 -10.23 7.28 19.04
CA VAL A 113 -9.87 5.96 19.58
C VAL A 113 -10.76 4.87 18.99
N LYS A 114 -12.06 5.12 18.82
CA LYS A 114 -12.99 4.17 18.18
C LYS A 114 -12.62 3.92 16.72
N THR A 115 -12.17 4.94 16.02
CA THR A 115 -11.70 4.84 14.62
C THR A 115 -10.39 4.04 14.54
N MET A 116 -9.43 4.29 15.45
CA MET A 116 -8.21 3.50 15.60
C MET A 116 -8.51 2.03 15.87
N VAL A 117 -9.39 1.73 16.83
CA VAL A 117 -9.77 0.36 17.20
C VAL A 117 -10.43 -0.38 16.03
N LYS A 118 -11.32 0.27 15.28
CA LYS A 118 -11.93 -0.32 14.07
C LYS A 118 -10.86 -0.71 13.05
N TYR A 119 -9.87 0.15 12.81
CA TYR A 119 -8.75 -0.19 11.94
C TYR A 119 -7.98 -1.39 12.48
N ILE A 120 -7.61 -1.40 13.77
CA ILE A 120 -6.89 -2.52 14.39
C ILE A 120 -7.65 -3.84 14.16
N LEU A 121 -8.96 -3.85 14.42
CA LEU A 121 -9.78 -5.05 14.25
C LEU A 121 -9.96 -5.48 12.79
N SER A 122 -9.78 -4.58 11.84
CA SER A 122 -9.80 -4.91 10.41
C SER A 122 -8.55 -5.66 9.94
N LEU A 123 -7.47 -5.70 10.74
CA LEU A 123 -6.21 -6.38 10.43
C LEU A 123 -6.27 -7.90 10.61
N LYS A 124 -7.43 -8.45 10.93
CA LYS A 124 -7.61 -9.90 11.03
C LYS A 124 -7.35 -10.56 9.68
N LYS A 125 -6.29 -11.37 9.63
CA LYS A 125 -5.98 -12.27 8.52
C LYS A 125 -6.47 -13.68 8.85
#